data_830f0fef5b7ab6e548a0f1fe2cd3b980
#
_entry.id   830f0fef5b7ab6e548a0f1fe2cd3b980
#
_cell.length_a   1.000
_cell.length_b   1.000
_cell.length_c   1.000
_cell.angle_alpha   90.00
_cell.angle_beta   90.00
_cell.angle_gamma   90.00
#
_symmetry.space_group_name_H-M   'P 1'
#
loop_
_entity.id
_entity.type
_entity.pdbx_description
1 polymer ?
#
loop_
_entity_poly.entity_id
_entity_poly.type
_entity_poly.pdbx_seq_one_letter_code
_entity_poly.pdbx_strand_id
1 'polypeptide(L)'
;MPVMSDFEQVLEGMEGGADLALRLRKFTEGTFAGLLNNQTNVEMSNQLVAFSVRDLEDELRPIAIYTIINYIWNVVRSEMKKRILVIDEAWWMMQHEDSAKFIFALVKRCRKYYLGVTTITQDVNDFLTSPYGQAIVTNSSLQILLKQSPAAIDLIQKTFMLTEGEKYLLLECGVGEGIFFAGNKHVAMKVVASYTEDQLITSDPRQLLELEEAKKEFEESQNEGGEAVAPI
;
A
#
# COMPACT_ATOMS: atom_id res chain seq x y z
N MET A 1 -9.01 20.49 -17.02
CA MET A 1 -7.71 19.83 -17.20
C MET A 1 -7.84 18.81 -18.31
N PRO A 2 -6.83 18.57 -19.17
CA PRO A 2 -6.89 17.56 -20.21
C PRO A 2 -7.01 16.15 -19.59
N VAL A 3 -7.71 15.27 -20.27
CA VAL A 3 -7.87 13.85 -19.95
C VAL A 3 -7.22 12.97 -21.00
N MET A 4 -7.27 11.65 -20.87
CA MET A 4 -6.59 10.72 -21.77
C MET A 4 -7.11 10.81 -23.22
N SER A 5 -8.40 11.06 -23.41
CA SER A 5 -8.99 11.27 -24.75
C SER A 5 -8.47 12.52 -25.47
N ASP A 6 -8.13 13.58 -24.74
CA ASP A 6 -7.51 14.76 -25.36
C ASP A 6 -6.11 14.42 -25.90
N PHE A 7 -5.38 13.56 -25.19
CA PHE A 7 -4.07 13.09 -25.64
C PHE A 7 -4.19 12.16 -26.87
N GLU A 8 -5.19 11.28 -26.89
CA GLU A 8 -5.49 10.43 -28.05
C GLU A 8 -5.76 11.28 -29.29
N GLN A 9 -6.59 12.32 -29.20
CA GLN A 9 -6.87 13.23 -30.31
C GLN A 9 -5.61 13.92 -30.84
N VAL A 10 -4.71 14.34 -29.96
CA VAL A 10 -3.42 14.93 -30.36
C VAL A 10 -2.58 13.91 -31.15
N LEU A 11 -2.53 12.66 -30.70
CA LEU A 11 -1.79 11.60 -31.37
C LEU A 11 -2.37 11.26 -32.74
N GLU A 12 -3.69 11.25 -32.91
CA GLU A 12 -4.34 11.04 -34.19
C GLU A 12 -3.98 12.12 -35.24
N GLY A 13 -3.74 13.34 -34.76
CA GLY A 13 -3.29 14.46 -35.61
C GLY A 13 -1.79 14.48 -35.92
N MET A 14 -1.00 13.60 -35.31
CA MET A 14 0.46 13.54 -35.47
C MET A 14 0.85 12.51 -36.54
N GLU A 15 1.84 12.83 -37.38
CA GLU A 15 2.42 11.87 -38.33
C GLU A 15 3.04 10.68 -37.57
N GLY A 16 2.58 9.46 -37.85
CA GLY A 16 3.00 8.24 -37.17
C GLY A 16 2.32 7.99 -35.81
N GLY A 17 1.40 8.85 -35.36
CA GLY A 17 0.73 8.71 -34.07
C GLY A 17 -0.44 7.71 -34.05
N ALA A 18 -0.97 7.30 -35.19
CA ALA A 18 -2.18 6.49 -35.30
C ALA A 18 -2.09 5.12 -34.58
N ASP A 19 -0.95 4.43 -34.64
CA ASP A 19 -0.78 3.13 -33.97
C ASP A 19 -0.80 3.29 -32.45
N LEU A 20 -0.22 4.37 -31.94
CA LEU A 20 -0.24 4.66 -30.51
C LEU A 20 -1.63 5.09 -30.02
N ALA A 21 -2.34 5.92 -30.82
CA ALA A 21 -3.73 6.30 -30.54
C ALA A 21 -4.63 5.06 -30.46
N LEU A 22 -4.49 4.13 -31.43
CA LEU A 22 -5.24 2.87 -31.40
C LEU A 22 -5.01 2.04 -30.11
N ARG A 23 -3.79 2.01 -29.62
CA ARG A 23 -3.46 1.32 -28.35
C ARG A 23 -4.06 2.00 -27.13
N LEU A 24 -4.27 3.32 -27.17
CA LEU A 24 -4.88 4.06 -26.09
C LEU A 24 -6.40 3.89 -26.03
N ARG A 25 -7.07 3.50 -27.09
CA ARG A 25 -8.54 3.40 -27.15
C ARG A 25 -9.16 2.55 -26.06
N LYS A 26 -8.51 1.49 -25.62
CA LYS A 26 -9.01 0.69 -24.48
C LYS A 26 -9.07 1.48 -23.18
N PHE A 27 -8.32 2.57 -23.05
CA PHE A 27 -8.27 3.44 -21.86
C PHE A 27 -9.08 4.73 -22.03
N THR A 28 -9.55 5.03 -23.23
CA THR A 28 -10.33 6.24 -23.54
C THR A 28 -11.80 5.95 -23.83
N GLU A 29 -12.10 4.81 -24.50
CA GLU A 29 -13.45 4.41 -24.91
C GLU A 29 -13.84 3.02 -24.38
N GLY A 30 -12.87 2.18 -23.99
CA GLY A 30 -13.08 0.79 -23.57
C GLY A 30 -13.40 0.64 -22.10
N THR A 31 -13.30 -0.62 -21.63
CA THR A 31 -13.61 -1.03 -20.24
C THR A 31 -12.83 -0.23 -19.18
N PHE A 32 -11.65 0.25 -19.54
CA PHE A 32 -10.74 0.94 -18.62
C PHE A 32 -10.84 2.47 -18.65
N ALA A 33 -11.73 3.02 -19.50
CA ALA A 33 -11.92 4.46 -19.61
C ALA A 33 -12.34 5.12 -18.30
N GLY A 34 -13.16 4.41 -17.50
CA GLY A 34 -13.60 4.88 -16.20
C GLY A 34 -12.49 5.17 -15.20
N LEU A 35 -11.34 4.50 -15.31
CA LEU A 35 -10.20 4.71 -14.44
C LEU A 35 -9.30 5.87 -14.88
N LEU A 36 -9.00 5.96 -16.18
CA LEU A 36 -7.94 6.83 -16.68
C LEU A 36 -8.42 8.03 -17.50
N ASN A 37 -9.67 7.99 -18.01
CA ASN A 37 -10.21 9.05 -18.86
C ASN A 37 -11.16 10.00 -18.10
N ASN A 38 -10.83 10.33 -16.86
CA ASN A 38 -11.61 11.25 -16.04
C ASN A 38 -10.71 12.33 -15.42
N GLN A 39 -11.34 13.43 -15.02
CA GLN A 39 -10.68 14.42 -14.18
C GLN A 39 -10.28 13.76 -12.84
N THR A 40 -9.10 14.13 -12.32
CA THR A 40 -8.67 13.59 -11.02
C THR A 40 -9.64 14.00 -9.91
N ASN A 41 -10.08 13.02 -9.13
CA ASN A 41 -10.88 13.20 -7.92
C ASN A 41 -10.07 12.88 -6.65
N VAL A 42 -8.77 12.67 -6.78
CA VAL A 42 -7.88 12.34 -5.66
C VAL A 42 -7.44 13.61 -4.97
N GLU A 43 -7.72 13.70 -3.67
CA GLU A 43 -7.32 14.81 -2.81
C GLU A 43 -6.30 14.33 -1.77
N MET A 44 -5.14 15.00 -1.74
CA MET A 44 -4.03 14.67 -0.83
C MET A 44 -3.87 15.69 0.30
N SER A 45 -4.90 16.48 0.58
CA SER A 45 -4.92 17.47 1.67
C SER A 45 -5.06 16.84 3.05
N ASN A 46 -5.65 15.64 3.13
CA ASN A 46 -5.87 14.92 4.37
C ASN A 46 -4.56 14.40 4.98
N GLN A 47 -4.53 14.29 6.32
CA GLN A 47 -3.39 13.74 7.05
C GLN A 47 -3.19 12.25 6.77
N LEU A 48 -4.26 11.51 6.53
CA LEU A 48 -4.25 10.10 6.16
C LEU A 48 -4.97 9.94 4.82
N VAL A 49 -4.27 9.38 3.85
CA VAL A 49 -4.83 9.06 2.52
C VAL A 49 -4.53 7.60 2.24
N ALA A 50 -5.55 6.82 1.92
CA ALA A 50 -5.43 5.42 1.56
C ALA A 50 -5.91 5.21 0.11
N PHE A 51 -5.10 4.50 -0.66
CA PHE A 51 -5.44 4.06 -2.01
C PHE A 51 -5.72 2.56 -1.99
N SER A 52 -6.99 2.17 -2.16
CA SER A 52 -7.35 0.77 -2.34
C SER A 52 -7.23 0.38 -3.81
N VAL A 53 -6.41 -0.64 -4.07
CA VAL A 53 -6.23 -1.23 -5.41
C VAL A 53 -6.71 -2.68 -5.47
N ARG A 54 -7.38 -3.14 -4.40
CA ARG A 54 -7.78 -4.53 -4.22
C ARG A 54 -8.75 -5.00 -5.30
N ASP A 55 -9.74 -4.15 -5.61
CA ASP A 55 -10.85 -4.50 -6.51
C ASP A 55 -10.55 -4.20 -7.97
N LEU A 56 -9.32 -3.77 -8.28
CA LEU A 56 -8.89 -3.56 -9.67
C LEU A 56 -8.55 -4.89 -10.34
N GLU A 57 -8.97 -5.01 -11.60
CA GLU A 57 -8.58 -6.12 -12.47
C GLU A 57 -7.05 -6.22 -12.56
N ASP A 58 -6.52 -7.44 -12.66
CA ASP A 58 -5.08 -7.72 -12.65
C ASP A 58 -4.34 -6.97 -13.77
N GLU A 59 -4.99 -6.72 -14.92
CA GLU A 59 -4.43 -5.96 -16.03
C GLU A 59 -4.24 -4.47 -15.70
N LEU A 60 -5.13 -3.89 -14.90
CA LEU A 60 -5.11 -2.47 -14.53
C LEU A 60 -4.27 -2.19 -13.31
N ARG A 61 -4.13 -3.15 -12.41
CA ARG A 61 -3.47 -2.96 -11.12
C ARG A 61 -2.04 -2.43 -11.24
N PRO A 62 -1.16 -2.94 -12.14
CA PRO A 62 0.19 -2.39 -12.31
C PRO A 62 0.18 -0.92 -12.76
N ILE A 63 -0.72 -0.57 -13.68
CA ILE A 63 -0.85 0.79 -14.23
C ILE A 63 -1.34 1.74 -13.15
N ALA A 64 -2.36 1.33 -12.40
CA ALA A 64 -2.92 2.12 -11.30
C ALA A 64 -1.88 2.37 -10.22
N ILE A 65 -1.18 1.33 -9.76
CA ILE A 65 -0.12 1.44 -8.75
C ILE A 65 0.99 2.37 -9.22
N TYR A 66 1.46 2.20 -10.47
CA TYR A 66 2.49 3.07 -11.03
C TYR A 66 2.04 4.54 -11.06
N THR A 67 0.79 4.79 -11.47
CA THR A 67 0.20 6.13 -11.52
C THR A 67 0.09 6.74 -10.13
N ILE A 68 -0.43 5.98 -9.16
CA ILE A 68 -0.58 6.41 -7.76
C ILE A 68 0.79 6.77 -7.17
N ILE A 69 1.79 5.90 -7.32
CA ILE A 69 3.11 6.15 -6.73
C ILE A 69 3.81 7.33 -7.39
N ASN A 70 3.67 7.50 -8.72
CA ASN A 70 4.18 8.69 -9.40
C ASN A 70 3.49 9.97 -8.90
N TYR A 71 2.18 9.93 -8.69
CA TYR A 71 1.44 11.04 -8.12
C TYR A 71 1.94 11.38 -6.71
N ILE A 72 2.02 10.40 -5.83
CA ILE A 72 2.57 10.55 -4.47
C ILE A 72 3.98 11.15 -4.52
N TRP A 73 4.83 10.63 -5.41
CA TRP A 73 6.21 11.11 -5.54
C TRP A 73 6.28 12.57 -6.01
N ASN A 74 5.39 12.99 -6.89
CA ASN A 74 5.30 14.39 -7.32
C ASN A 74 4.87 15.30 -6.16
N VAL A 75 3.88 14.89 -5.37
CA VAL A 75 3.44 15.61 -4.16
C VAL A 75 4.56 15.69 -3.12
N VAL A 76 5.29 14.59 -2.90
CA VAL A 76 6.42 14.55 -1.94
C VAL A 76 7.53 15.53 -2.36
N ARG A 77 7.81 15.65 -3.65
CA ARG A 77 8.84 16.56 -4.17
C ARG A 77 8.42 18.02 -4.19
N SER A 78 7.14 18.29 -4.38
CA SER A 78 6.64 19.67 -4.46
C SER A 78 6.63 20.36 -3.10
N GLU A 79 6.54 19.60 -2.01
CA GLU A 79 6.44 20.15 -0.67
C GLU A 79 7.26 19.34 0.33
N MET A 80 8.22 19.97 0.99
CA MET A 80 9.14 19.36 1.96
C MET A 80 8.46 19.19 3.33
N LYS A 81 7.58 18.22 3.45
CA LYS A 81 6.92 17.82 4.71
C LYS A 81 7.35 16.43 5.16
N LYS A 82 7.32 16.17 6.47
CA LYS A 82 7.49 14.82 7.01
C LYS A 82 6.29 13.98 6.63
N ARG A 83 6.52 12.86 5.94
CA ARG A 83 5.50 11.93 5.49
C ARG A 83 5.95 10.49 5.71
N ILE A 84 4.99 9.59 5.84
CA ILE A 84 5.22 8.15 5.83
C ILE A 84 4.39 7.57 4.68
N LEU A 85 5.02 6.83 3.81
CA LEU A 85 4.38 6.01 2.79
C LEU A 85 4.42 4.56 3.24
N VAL A 86 3.24 3.96 3.37
CA VAL A 86 3.10 2.54 3.67
C VAL A 86 2.66 1.83 2.39
N ILE A 87 3.39 0.80 2.01
CA ILE A 87 3.10 -0.05 0.84
C ILE A 87 2.84 -1.44 1.37
N ASP A 88 1.58 -1.81 1.39
CA ASP A 88 1.16 -3.15 1.74
C ASP A 88 1.25 -4.10 0.54
N GLU A 89 1.45 -5.39 0.79
CA GLU A 89 1.68 -6.42 -0.21
C GLU A 89 2.77 -6.05 -1.23
N ALA A 90 3.87 -5.51 -0.72
CA ALA A 90 4.96 -4.98 -1.55
C ALA A 90 5.61 -6.02 -2.48
N TRP A 91 5.48 -7.34 -2.17
CA TRP A 91 5.94 -8.43 -3.04
C TRP A 91 5.33 -8.34 -4.44
N TRP A 92 4.09 -7.94 -4.52
CA TRP A 92 3.38 -7.82 -5.78
C TRP A 92 4.04 -6.82 -6.74
N MET A 93 4.58 -5.74 -6.19
CA MET A 93 5.30 -4.75 -6.98
C MET A 93 6.68 -5.22 -7.44
N MET A 94 7.24 -6.24 -6.78
CA MET A 94 8.51 -6.83 -7.17
C MET A 94 8.39 -7.77 -8.38
N GLN A 95 7.18 -8.22 -8.71
CA GLN A 95 6.92 -9.06 -9.89
C GLN A 95 7.06 -8.28 -11.22
N HIS A 96 6.93 -6.97 -11.20
CA HIS A 96 7.04 -6.11 -12.36
C HIS A 96 8.29 -5.24 -12.27
N GLU A 97 9.18 -5.37 -13.23
CA GLU A 97 10.50 -4.73 -13.21
C GLU A 97 10.42 -3.20 -13.05
N ASP A 98 9.48 -2.54 -13.74
CA ASP A 98 9.33 -1.08 -13.68
C ASP A 98 8.84 -0.60 -12.31
N SER A 99 7.89 -1.30 -11.70
CA SER A 99 7.41 -1.02 -10.34
C SER A 99 8.52 -1.22 -9.31
N ALA A 100 9.26 -2.33 -9.44
CA ALA A 100 10.37 -2.65 -8.55
C ALA A 100 11.49 -1.62 -8.63
N LYS A 101 11.89 -1.22 -9.83
CA LYS A 101 12.87 -0.13 -10.07
C LYS A 101 12.41 1.18 -9.47
N PHE A 102 11.12 1.50 -9.63
CA PHE A 102 10.59 2.74 -9.12
C PHE A 102 10.63 2.81 -7.58
N ILE A 103 10.14 1.75 -6.89
CA ILE A 103 10.18 1.68 -5.42
C ILE A 103 11.60 1.71 -4.92
N PHE A 104 12.50 0.98 -5.54
CA PHE A 104 13.91 1.01 -5.18
C PHE A 104 14.50 2.42 -5.30
N ALA A 105 14.23 3.12 -6.40
CA ALA A 105 14.68 4.50 -6.59
C ALA A 105 14.07 5.46 -5.54
N LEU A 106 12.81 5.23 -5.17
CA LEU A 106 12.11 5.99 -4.15
C LEU A 106 12.75 5.74 -2.76
N VAL A 107 12.95 4.50 -2.36
CA VAL A 107 13.60 4.14 -1.08
C VAL A 107 15.00 4.75 -0.96
N LYS A 108 15.79 4.74 -2.04
CA LYS A 108 17.12 5.39 -2.04
C LYS A 108 17.09 6.91 -1.87
N ARG A 109 16.01 7.57 -2.29
CA ARG A 109 15.91 9.04 -2.33
C ARG A 109 15.02 9.62 -1.23
N CYS A 110 14.11 8.83 -0.65
CA CYS A 110 13.07 9.26 0.27
C CYS A 110 13.61 10.12 1.42
N ARG A 111 14.74 9.76 1.99
CA ARG A 111 15.39 10.48 3.10
C ARG A 111 15.65 11.96 2.79
N LYS A 112 15.95 12.32 1.53
CA LYS A 112 16.21 13.70 1.10
C LYS A 112 14.94 14.55 1.08
N TYR A 113 13.77 13.91 1.11
CA TYR A 113 12.46 14.55 1.01
C TYR A 113 11.62 14.38 2.28
N TYR A 114 12.27 14.04 3.41
CA TYR A 114 11.62 13.77 4.69
C TYR A 114 10.53 12.67 4.60
N LEU A 115 10.68 11.75 3.66
CA LEU A 115 9.77 10.63 3.46
C LEU A 115 10.30 9.38 4.16
N GLY A 116 9.53 8.79 5.09
CA GLY A 116 9.69 7.43 5.54
C GLY A 116 8.97 6.48 4.59
N VAL A 117 9.58 5.36 4.24
CA VAL A 117 8.94 4.31 3.44
C VAL A 117 8.90 3.04 4.26
N THR A 118 7.70 2.49 4.40
CA THR A 118 7.45 1.20 5.05
C THR A 118 6.89 0.25 4.00
N THR A 119 7.56 -0.87 3.78
CA THR A 119 7.08 -1.96 2.93
C THR A 119 6.63 -3.12 3.81
N ILE A 120 5.45 -3.66 3.54
CA ILE A 120 4.89 -4.82 4.23
C ILE A 120 4.73 -5.93 3.20
N THR A 121 5.12 -7.14 3.55
CA THR A 121 4.98 -8.30 2.68
C THR A 121 4.71 -9.57 3.47
N GLN A 122 3.85 -10.41 2.95
CA GLN A 122 3.62 -11.77 3.46
C GLN A 122 4.51 -12.78 2.71
N ASP A 123 4.78 -12.53 1.44
CA ASP A 123 5.65 -13.39 0.64
C ASP A 123 7.09 -12.90 0.66
N VAL A 124 7.85 -13.50 1.57
CA VAL A 124 9.27 -13.18 1.74
C VAL A 124 10.11 -13.71 0.59
N ASN A 125 9.76 -14.88 0.03
CA ASN A 125 10.51 -15.47 -1.06
C ASN A 125 10.47 -14.58 -2.30
N ASP A 126 9.26 -14.22 -2.76
CA ASP A 126 9.09 -13.37 -3.93
C ASP A 126 9.76 -12.01 -3.73
N PHE A 127 9.69 -11.47 -2.52
CA PHE A 127 10.33 -10.21 -2.21
C PHE A 127 11.87 -10.31 -2.24
N LEU A 128 12.45 -11.33 -1.62
CA LEU A 128 13.91 -11.50 -1.50
C LEU A 128 14.58 -12.07 -2.76
N THR A 129 13.86 -12.73 -3.65
CA THR A 129 14.40 -13.17 -4.93
C THR A 129 14.65 -12.03 -5.90
N SER A 130 13.91 -10.94 -5.76
CA SER A 130 14.14 -9.70 -6.51
C SER A 130 15.39 -8.98 -6.02
N PRO A 131 16.33 -8.59 -6.92
CA PRO A 131 17.50 -7.78 -6.53
C PRO A 131 17.09 -6.42 -5.95
N TYR A 132 15.93 -5.90 -6.33
CA TYR A 132 15.35 -4.68 -5.79
C TYR A 132 14.84 -4.88 -4.38
N GLY A 133 14.15 -5.98 -4.10
CA GLY A 133 13.66 -6.34 -2.77
C GLY A 133 14.82 -6.55 -1.78
N GLN A 134 15.86 -7.29 -2.16
CA GLN A 134 17.07 -7.44 -1.35
C GLN A 134 17.69 -6.09 -1.00
N ALA A 135 17.76 -5.17 -1.98
CA ALA A 135 18.31 -3.84 -1.73
C ALA A 135 17.43 -2.99 -0.82
N ILE A 136 16.09 -3.15 -0.87
CA ILE A 136 15.17 -2.48 0.06
C ILE A 136 15.41 -2.99 1.48
N VAL A 137 15.48 -4.29 1.69
CA VAL A 137 15.77 -4.90 3.00
C VAL A 137 17.09 -4.37 3.56
N THR A 138 18.16 -4.37 2.76
CA THR A 138 19.48 -3.89 3.18
C THR A 138 19.49 -2.40 3.56
N ASN A 139 18.65 -1.58 2.93
CA ASN A 139 18.54 -0.15 3.23
C ASN A 139 17.54 0.18 4.34
N SER A 140 16.77 -0.79 4.82
CA SER A 140 15.80 -0.62 5.89
C SER A 140 16.49 -0.65 7.24
N SER A 141 16.48 0.48 7.95
CA SER A 141 17.09 0.59 9.30
C SER A 141 16.22 0.00 10.41
N LEU A 142 14.92 -0.08 10.19
CA LEU A 142 13.96 -0.72 11.08
C LEU A 142 13.32 -1.88 10.33
N GLN A 143 13.26 -3.05 10.95
CA GLN A 143 12.66 -4.24 10.35
C GLN A 143 11.88 -4.99 11.42
N ILE A 144 10.74 -5.55 11.04
CA ILE A 144 9.90 -6.37 11.92
C ILE A 144 9.67 -7.70 11.22
N LEU A 145 10.07 -8.77 11.89
CA LEU A 145 9.80 -10.13 11.46
C LEU A 145 8.74 -10.72 12.40
N LEU A 146 7.56 -10.97 11.87
CA LEU A 146 6.49 -11.68 12.57
C LEU A 146 6.61 -13.18 12.32
N LYS A 147 5.58 -13.96 12.70
CA LYS A 147 5.54 -15.41 12.50
C LYS A 147 5.89 -15.80 11.07
N GLN A 148 6.74 -16.80 10.93
CA GLN A 148 7.21 -17.28 9.62
C GLN A 148 6.81 -18.71 9.37
N SER A 149 6.68 -19.09 8.09
CA SER A 149 6.43 -20.47 7.69
C SER A 149 7.70 -21.32 7.72
N PRO A 150 7.60 -22.64 7.97
CA PRO A 150 8.75 -23.52 7.86
C PRO A 150 9.43 -23.51 6.47
N ALA A 151 8.66 -23.21 5.42
CA ALA A 151 9.18 -23.16 4.05
C ALA A 151 10.09 -21.93 3.80
N ALA A 152 9.86 -20.82 4.47
CA ALA A 152 10.60 -19.58 4.26
C ALA A 152 11.70 -19.34 5.30
N ILE A 153 11.65 -20.02 6.45
CA ILE A 153 12.45 -19.69 7.62
C ILE A 153 13.98 -19.79 7.37
N ASP A 154 14.44 -20.73 6.57
CA ASP A 154 15.88 -20.90 6.29
C ASP A 154 16.43 -19.72 5.46
N LEU A 155 15.66 -19.24 4.50
CA LEU A 155 16.00 -18.04 3.73
C LEU A 155 16.04 -16.81 4.64
N ILE A 156 15.06 -16.67 5.52
CA ILE A 156 14.96 -15.56 6.49
C ILE A 156 16.12 -15.61 7.46
N GLN A 157 16.41 -16.78 8.05
CA GLN A 157 17.55 -16.97 8.93
C GLN A 157 18.85 -16.49 8.28
N LYS A 158 19.09 -16.91 7.04
CA LYS A 158 20.28 -16.51 6.28
C LYS A 158 20.32 -15.02 5.98
N THR A 159 19.19 -14.45 5.56
CA THR A 159 19.09 -13.04 5.13
C THR A 159 19.26 -12.08 6.31
N PHE A 160 18.64 -12.39 7.43
CA PHE A 160 18.66 -11.55 8.64
C PHE A 160 19.69 -12.00 9.69
N MET A 161 20.50 -13.01 9.37
CA MET A 161 21.57 -13.57 10.24
C MET A 161 21.02 -13.97 11.63
N LEU A 162 19.88 -14.66 11.65
CA LEU A 162 19.23 -15.08 12.88
C LEU A 162 19.98 -16.26 13.53
N THR A 163 20.02 -16.27 14.84
CA THR A 163 20.43 -17.43 15.62
C THR A 163 19.41 -18.56 15.54
N GLU A 164 19.79 -19.78 15.89
CA GLU A 164 18.84 -20.92 15.95
C GLU A 164 17.67 -20.64 16.90
N GLY A 165 17.92 -19.99 18.05
CA GLY A 165 16.87 -19.62 19.00
C GLY A 165 15.84 -18.65 18.41
N GLU A 166 16.30 -17.66 17.64
CA GLU A 166 15.43 -16.68 16.96
C GLU A 166 14.64 -17.30 15.81
N LYS A 167 15.24 -18.25 15.11
CA LYS A 167 14.56 -19.06 14.09
C LYS A 167 13.37 -19.80 14.69
N TYR A 168 13.58 -20.52 15.81
CA TYR A 168 12.51 -21.23 16.50
C TYR A 168 11.45 -20.27 17.07
N LEU A 169 11.88 -19.13 17.59
CA LEU A 169 10.95 -18.10 18.07
C LEU A 169 10.01 -17.66 16.93
N LEU A 170 10.52 -17.36 15.76
CA LEU A 170 9.68 -16.95 14.61
C LEU A 170 8.73 -18.04 14.10
N LEU A 171 9.09 -19.30 14.23
CA LEU A 171 8.23 -20.43 13.87
C LEU A 171 7.05 -20.59 14.86
N GLU A 172 7.28 -20.31 16.14
CA GLU A 172 6.33 -20.55 17.22
C GLU A 172 5.59 -19.29 17.68
N CYS A 173 5.96 -18.10 17.19
CA CYS A 173 5.31 -16.83 17.51
C CYS A 173 3.79 -16.90 17.38
N GLY A 174 3.10 -16.29 18.35
CA GLY A 174 1.68 -15.98 18.29
C GLY A 174 1.39 -14.71 17.47
N VAL A 175 0.12 -14.32 17.42
CA VAL A 175 -0.31 -13.08 16.78
C VAL A 175 0.33 -11.88 17.49
N GLY A 176 0.91 -10.97 16.71
CA GLY A 176 1.58 -9.77 17.21
C GLY A 176 2.97 -10.01 17.81
N GLU A 177 3.43 -11.26 17.87
CA GLU A 177 4.78 -11.59 18.36
C GLU A 177 5.77 -11.68 17.21
N GLY A 178 7.03 -11.32 17.49
CA GLY A 178 8.08 -11.36 16.50
C GLY A 178 9.39 -10.78 16.99
N ILE A 179 10.25 -10.40 16.04
CA ILE A 179 11.55 -9.78 16.31
C ILE A 179 11.58 -8.40 15.65
N PHE A 180 11.95 -7.40 16.44
CA PHE A 180 12.18 -6.04 15.98
C PHE A 180 13.68 -5.77 15.84
N PHE A 181 14.08 -5.27 14.69
CA PHE A 181 15.44 -4.85 14.38
C PHE A 181 15.54 -3.32 14.30
N ALA A 182 16.55 -2.77 14.94
CA ALA A 182 16.96 -1.38 14.82
C ALA A 182 18.47 -1.32 14.50
N GLY A 183 18.77 -1.21 13.22
CA GLY A 183 20.15 -1.38 12.73
C GLY A 183 20.67 -2.78 13.05
N ASN A 184 21.78 -2.88 13.78
CA ASN A 184 22.41 -4.16 14.13
C ASN A 184 21.88 -4.77 15.46
N LYS A 185 20.94 -4.12 16.11
CA LYS A 185 20.34 -4.60 17.36
C LYS A 185 18.96 -5.14 17.09
N HIS A 186 18.61 -6.24 17.76
CA HIS A 186 17.28 -6.80 17.65
C HIS A 186 16.80 -7.34 18.99
N VAL A 187 15.49 -7.42 19.14
CA VAL A 187 14.82 -7.84 20.37
C VAL A 187 13.50 -8.54 20.02
N ALA A 188 13.18 -9.58 20.78
CA ALA A 188 11.85 -10.18 20.72
C ALA A 188 10.82 -9.15 21.20
N MET A 189 9.69 -9.06 20.50
CA MET A 189 8.63 -8.10 20.77
C MET A 189 7.25 -8.76 20.74
N LYS A 190 6.32 -8.14 21.45
CA LYS A 190 4.89 -8.42 21.33
C LYS A 190 4.15 -7.09 21.20
N VAL A 191 3.38 -6.96 20.16
CA VAL A 191 2.46 -5.84 19.97
C VAL A 191 1.16 -6.17 20.69
N VAL A 192 0.73 -5.29 21.58
CA VAL A 192 -0.52 -5.41 22.33
C VAL A 192 -1.36 -4.20 22.00
N ALA A 193 -2.45 -4.40 21.24
CA ALA A 193 -3.40 -3.35 20.98
C ALA A 193 -4.25 -3.06 22.23
N SER A 194 -4.60 -1.79 22.45
CA SER A 194 -5.65 -1.44 23.40
C SER A 194 -7.01 -1.91 22.90
N TYR A 195 -8.00 -1.99 23.78
CA TYR A 195 -9.36 -2.36 23.38
C TYR A 195 -9.90 -1.48 22.26
N THR A 196 -9.69 -0.17 22.33
CA THR A 196 -10.14 0.79 21.32
C THR A 196 -9.43 0.60 19.98
N GLU A 197 -8.12 0.33 20.01
CA GLU A 197 -7.36 0.05 18.78
C GLU A 197 -7.81 -1.26 18.16
N ASP A 198 -8.03 -2.30 18.97
CA ASP A 198 -8.50 -3.60 18.49
C ASP A 198 -9.84 -3.49 17.75
N GLN A 199 -10.77 -2.70 18.26
CA GLN A 199 -12.06 -2.42 17.61
C GLN A 199 -11.89 -1.69 16.26
N LEU A 200 -10.84 -0.89 16.08
CA LEU A 200 -10.60 -0.17 14.83
C LEU A 200 -9.86 -1.01 13.78
N ILE A 201 -9.02 -1.94 14.22
CA ILE A 201 -8.12 -2.71 13.33
C ILE A 201 -8.56 -4.16 13.13
N THR A 202 -9.62 -4.61 13.82
CA THR A 202 -10.10 -5.99 13.71
C THR A 202 -10.45 -6.37 12.29
N SER A 203 -10.03 -7.56 11.87
CA SER A 203 -10.43 -8.19 10.62
C SER A 203 -11.30 -9.44 10.85
N ASP A 204 -11.72 -9.72 12.09
CA ASP A 204 -12.63 -10.82 12.41
C ASP A 204 -14.00 -10.52 11.82
N PRO A 205 -14.54 -11.39 10.92
CA PRO A 205 -15.83 -11.15 10.26
C PRO A 205 -16.99 -11.00 11.23
N ARG A 206 -16.94 -11.65 12.40
CA ARG A 206 -18.01 -11.56 13.42
C ARG A 206 -18.00 -10.19 14.08
N GLN A 207 -16.81 -9.73 14.48
CA GLN A 207 -16.66 -8.41 15.09
C GLN A 207 -16.99 -7.29 14.09
N LEU A 208 -16.66 -7.46 12.82
CA LEU A 208 -17.02 -6.49 11.76
C LEU A 208 -18.55 -6.39 11.61
N LEU A 209 -19.28 -7.52 11.63
CA LEU A 209 -20.74 -7.52 11.57
C LEU A 209 -21.36 -6.83 12.79
N GLU A 210 -20.88 -7.13 14.00
CA GLU A 210 -21.33 -6.46 15.24
C GLU A 210 -21.09 -4.95 15.20
N LEU A 211 -19.95 -4.51 14.67
CA LEU A 211 -19.62 -3.09 14.49
C LEU A 211 -20.52 -2.40 13.44
N GLU A 212 -20.86 -3.09 12.35
CA GLU A 212 -21.77 -2.57 11.34
C GLU A 212 -23.21 -2.45 11.87
N GLU A 213 -23.67 -3.45 12.63
CA GLU A 213 -24.99 -3.42 13.28
C GLU A 213 -25.07 -2.27 14.29
N ALA A 214 -24.07 -2.14 15.15
CA ALA A 214 -24.00 -1.05 16.12
C ALA A 214 -23.95 0.35 15.47
N LYS A 215 -23.28 0.50 14.33
CA LYS A 215 -23.28 1.75 13.56
C LYS A 215 -24.65 2.07 12.99
N LYS A 216 -25.34 1.09 12.43
CA LYS A 216 -26.72 1.27 11.90
C LYS A 216 -27.70 1.69 12.99
N GLU A 217 -27.68 0.99 14.13
CA GLU A 217 -28.51 1.34 15.29
C GLU A 217 -28.24 2.77 15.79
N PHE A 218 -26.95 3.17 15.79
CA PHE A 218 -26.58 4.55 16.19
C PHE A 218 -27.08 5.60 15.19
N GLU A 219 -26.96 5.35 13.89
CA GLU A 219 -27.46 6.24 12.84
C GLU A 219 -28.99 6.34 12.85
N GLU A 220 -29.70 5.23 13.05
CA GLU A 220 -31.15 5.19 13.19
C GLU A 220 -31.60 5.96 14.44
N SER A 221 -30.94 5.81 15.58
CA SER A 221 -31.24 6.54 16.80
C SER A 221 -31.02 8.04 16.69
N GLN A 222 -30.05 8.48 15.88
CA GLN A 222 -29.82 9.92 15.60
C GLN A 222 -30.89 10.49 14.66
N ASN A 223 -31.38 9.71 13.71
CA ASN A 223 -32.43 10.16 12.80
C ASN A 223 -33.81 10.23 13.48
N GLU A 224 -34.11 9.34 14.41
CA GLU A 224 -35.35 9.38 15.21
C GLU A 224 -35.36 10.52 16.25
N GLY A 225 -34.17 10.94 16.73
CA GLY A 225 -34.04 12.06 17.67
C GLY A 225 -34.16 13.47 17.02
N GLY A 226 -34.20 13.57 15.68
CA GLY A 226 -34.27 14.84 14.94
C GLY A 226 -35.68 15.40 14.68
N GLU A 227 -36.76 14.68 15.06
CA GLU A 227 -38.16 15.05 14.75
C GLU A 227 -39.00 15.60 15.94
N ALA A 228 -38.40 16.11 16.97
CA ALA A 228 -39.14 16.72 18.05
C ALA A 228 -38.50 18.05 18.50
N VAL A 229 -38.84 19.17 17.83
CA VAL A 229 -39.24 20.46 18.42
C VAL A 229 -39.53 21.45 17.27
N ALA A 230 -40.81 21.57 16.86
CA ALA A 230 -41.31 22.82 16.28
C ALA A 230 -41.83 23.69 17.45
N PRO A 231 -41.36 24.90 17.61
CA PRO A 231 -41.95 25.81 18.57
C PRO A 231 -43.25 26.43 18.00
N ILE A 232 -44.25 26.48 18.86
CA ILE A 232 -45.47 27.23 18.74
C ILE A 232 -45.16 28.73 18.65
#